data_cc860e49d0d759d5f24190e164dc8e59
#
_entry.id   cc860e49d0d759d5f24190e164dc8e59
#
_cell.length_a   1.000
_cell.length_b   1.000
_cell.length_c   1.000
_cell.angle_alpha   90.00
_cell.angle_beta   90.00
_cell.angle_gamma   90.00
#
_symmetry.space_group_name_H-M   'P 1'
#
loop_
_entity.id
_entity.type
_entity.pdbx_description
1 polymer ?
#
loop_
_entity_poly.entity_id
_entity_poly.type
_entity_poly.pdbx_seq_one_letter_code
_entity_poly.pdbx_strand_id
1 'polypeptide(L)'
;VALPQLFREQKFEAVCNLAAQAGVRYSLENPESYIDSNIVGFLNVLECCRHHNIKHLVYASSSSVYGLNKKIPFETTDSVDHPISLYAATKKSNELMAYTYSHLYKFPTTGLRFFTVYGPWGRPDMAMFLFTDAMIKGEPINVFNNGDMKRDFTYIDDIAEGVVRILEQDVQIRSKAPDKYKIYNIGNNKSVKLLDFIQEIEKNLNMKAKKNLLPMQPGDVSSTWANVDDLIKDFNYHPKTSINEGVTKFIKWYRWYYKI
;
A
#
# COMPACT_ATOMS: atom_id res chain seq x y z
N VAL A 1 -2.21 -15.19 21.97
CA VAL A 1 -1.38 -16.27 22.58
C VAL A 1 -0.32 -16.77 21.58
N ALA A 2 -0.62 -16.91 20.29
CA ALA A 2 0.32 -17.48 19.31
C ALA A 2 1.51 -16.56 18.97
N LEU A 3 1.28 -15.24 18.82
CA LEU A 3 2.32 -14.31 18.36
C LEU A 3 3.52 -14.19 19.33
N PRO A 4 3.34 -13.98 20.65
CA PRO A 4 4.47 -13.96 21.59
C PRO A 4 5.25 -15.27 21.67
N GLN A 5 4.56 -16.43 21.49
CA GLN A 5 5.23 -17.71 21.43
C GLN A 5 6.12 -17.81 20.20
N LEU A 6 5.61 -17.42 19.02
CA LEU A 6 6.37 -17.41 17.77
C LEU A 6 7.64 -16.57 17.88
N PHE A 7 7.56 -15.37 18.49
CA PHE A 7 8.72 -14.52 18.68
C PHE A 7 9.78 -15.12 19.61
N ARG A 8 9.35 -15.82 20.68
CA ARG A 8 10.28 -16.52 21.58
C ARG A 8 11.02 -17.68 20.89
N GLU A 9 10.28 -18.43 20.05
CA GLU A 9 10.83 -19.63 19.40
C GLU A 9 11.75 -19.28 18.23
N GLN A 10 11.37 -18.31 17.39
CA GLN A 10 12.07 -18.00 16.13
C GLN A 10 13.20 -16.97 16.29
N LYS A 11 13.19 -16.15 17.35
CA LYS A 11 14.20 -15.12 17.62
C LYS A 11 14.47 -14.20 16.42
N PHE A 12 13.43 -13.64 15.84
CA PHE A 12 13.52 -12.74 14.69
C PHE A 12 14.46 -11.57 14.95
N GLU A 13 15.22 -11.15 13.95
CA GLU A 13 16.02 -9.92 13.99
C GLU A 13 15.24 -8.70 13.53
N ALA A 14 14.40 -8.85 12.50
CA ALA A 14 13.55 -7.81 11.95
C ALA A 14 12.14 -8.32 11.72
N VAL A 15 11.18 -7.40 11.67
CA VAL A 15 9.77 -7.69 11.40
C VAL A 15 9.29 -6.83 10.25
N CYS A 16 8.62 -7.46 9.28
CA CYS A 16 7.85 -6.78 8.24
C CYS A 16 6.37 -7.02 8.46
N ASN A 17 5.65 -6.04 8.99
CA ASN A 17 4.21 -6.14 9.22
C ASN A 17 3.42 -5.51 8.06
N LEU A 18 2.99 -6.34 7.12
CA LEU A 18 2.09 -5.94 6.03
C LEU A 18 0.64 -6.36 6.29
N ALA A 19 0.40 -7.14 7.34
CA ALA A 19 -0.93 -7.63 7.70
C ALA A 19 -1.83 -6.50 8.20
N ALA A 20 -3.03 -6.42 7.64
CA ALA A 20 -4.06 -5.48 8.05
C ALA A 20 -5.41 -5.83 7.43
N GLN A 21 -6.50 -5.33 8.02
CA GLN A 21 -7.74 -5.19 7.26
C GLN A 21 -7.59 -3.97 6.35
N ALA A 22 -7.59 -4.19 5.03
CA ALA A 22 -7.37 -3.16 4.03
C ALA A 22 -8.65 -2.83 3.25
N GLY A 23 -8.69 -1.64 2.65
CA GLY A 23 -9.81 -1.17 1.82
C GLY A 23 -10.58 -0.03 2.47
N VAL A 24 -10.71 1.08 1.73
CA VAL A 24 -11.45 2.26 2.21
C VAL A 24 -12.94 1.94 2.37
N ARG A 25 -13.54 1.30 1.36
CA ARG A 25 -14.99 1.06 1.29
C ARG A 25 -15.48 0.12 2.38
N TYR A 26 -14.86 -1.02 2.52
CA TYR A 26 -15.23 -2.01 3.52
C TYR A 26 -15.10 -1.48 4.96
N SER A 27 -14.26 -0.45 5.18
CA SER A 27 -14.18 0.20 6.50
C SER A 27 -15.46 0.98 6.90
N LEU A 28 -16.33 1.27 5.94
CA LEU A 28 -17.65 1.87 6.19
C LEU A 28 -18.70 0.81 6.55
N GLU A 29 -18.51 -0.42 6.07
CA GLU A 29 -19.44 -1.54 6.26
C GLU A 29 -19.14 -2.33 7.52
N ASN A 30 -17.86 -2.56 7.81
CA ASN A 30 -17.39 -3.35 8.95
C ASN A 30 -16.25 -2.63 9.69
N PRO A 31 -16.54 -1.55 10.44
CA PRO A 31 -15.52 -0.75 11.13
C PRO A 31 -14.77 -1.51 12.22
N GLU A 32 -15.41 -2.43 12.92
CA GLU A 32 -14.85 -3.18 14.05
C GLU A 32 -13.64 -4.01 13.58
N SER A 33 -13.73 -4.66 12.42
CA SER A 33 -12.64 -5.46 11.87
C SER A 33 -11.36 -4.64 11.63
N TYR A 34 -11.50 -3.32 11.37
CA TYR A 34 -10.36 -2.40 11.21
C TYR A 34 -9.74 -2.02 12.55
N ILE A 35 -10.53 -1.84 13.59
CA ILE A 35 -9.99 -1.59 14.93
C ILE A 35 -9.25 -2.83 15.44
N ASP A 36 -9.87 -4.00 15.36
CA ASP A 36 -9.28 -5.24 15.83
C ASP A 36 -7.99 -5.58 15.09
N SER A 37 -8.00 -5.54 13.76
CA SER A 37 -6.83 -5.91 12.96
C SER A 37 -5.74 -4.83 12.96
N ASN A 38 -6.13 -3.56 12.73
CA ASN A 38 -5.17 -2.51 12.46
C ASN A 38 -4.69 -1.79 13.71
N ILE A 39 -5.48 -1.72 14.77
CA ILE A 39 -5.09 -1.07 16.02
C ILE A 39 -4.65 -2.12 17.04
N VAL A 40 -5.53 -3.01 17.43
CA VAL A 40 -5.21 -4.04 18.45
C VAL A 40 -4.16 -5.01 17.91
N GLY A 41 -4.31 -5.49 16.68
CA GLY A 41 -3.33 -6.36 16.03
C GLY A 41 -1.96 -5.72 15.89
N PHE A 42 -1.89 -4.45 15.49
CA PHE A 42 -0.63 -3.72 15.37
C PHE A 42 0.03 -3.46 16.73
N LEU A 43 -0.76 -3.15 17.78
CA LEU A 43 -0.26 -3.05 19.14
C LEU A 43 0.42 -4.35 19.58
N ASN A 44 -0.18 -5.50 19.30
CA ASN A 44 0.41 -6.80 19.63
C ASN A 44 1.76 -7.03 18.92
N VAL A 45 1.90 -6.57 17.67
CA VAL A 45 3.19 -6.62 16.95
C VAL A 45 4.22 -5.71 17.61
N LEU A 46 3.87 -4.47 17.95
CA LEU A 46 4.75 -3.51 18.63
C LEU A 46 5.23 -4.05 19.98
N GLU A 47 4.34 -4.62 20.80
CA GLU A 47 4.70 -5.23 22.08
C GLU A 47 5.62 -6.44 21.91
N CYS A 48 5.36 -7.29 20.90
CA CYS A 48 6.28 -8.38 20.58
C CYS A 48 7.65 -7.88 20.16
N CYS A 49 7.72 -6.85 19.31
CA CYS A 49 8.98 -6.24 18.89
C CYS A 49 9.78 -5.68 20.10
N ARG A 50 9.09 -4.96 20.97
CA ARG A 50 9.68 -4.36 22.17
C ARG A 50 10.27 -5.40 23.12
N HIS A 51 9.54 -6.50 23.37
CA HIS A 51 9.93 -7.51 24.34
C HIS A 51 10.94 -8.56 23.84
N HIS A 52 11.20 -8.60 22.52
CA HIS A 52 12.10 -9.59 21.92
C HIS A 52 13.31 -8.98 21.20
N ASN A 53 13.65 -7.72 21.54
CA ASN A 53 14.83 -7.00 21.04
C ASN A 53 14.93 -6.98 19.50
N ILE A 54 13.81 -6.75 18.84
CA ILE A 54 13.76 -6.62 17.38
C ILE A 54 14.57 -5.40 16.96
N LYS A 55 15.48 -5.57 16.01
CA LYS A 55 16.37 -4.53 15.53
C LYS A 55 15.67 -3.52 14.62
N HIS A 56 14.61 -3.94 13.92
CA HIS A 56 13.88 -3.09 12.99
C HIS A 56 12.46 -3.60 12.73
N LEU A 57 11.49 -2.70 12.78
CA LEU A 57 10.11 -2.95 12.34
C LEU A 57 9.81 -2.09 11.10
N VAL A 58 9.54 -2.76 9.98
CA VAL A 58 8.92 -2.15 8.79
C VAL A 58 7.43 -2.45 8.82
N TYR A 59 6.59 -1.46 8.57
CA TYR A 59 5.13 -1.67 8.60
C TYR A 59 4.40 -0.92 7.49
N ALA A 60 3.26 -1.47 7.05
CA ALA A 60 2.43 -0.85 6.05
C ALA A 60 1.56 0.27 6.64
N SER A 61 1.80 1.51 6.20
CA SER A 61 0.84 2.59 6.19
C SER A 61 0.11 2.64 4.84
N SER A 62 -0.44 3.76 4.44
CA SER A 62 -1.22 3.89 3.20
C SER A 62 -1.23 5.34 2.71
N SER A 63 -1.26 5.53 1.39
CA SER A 63 -1.53 6.84 0.78
C SER A 63 -2.91 7.41 1.15
N SER A 64 -3.83 6.59 1.65
CA SER A 64 -5.13 7.04 2.13
C SER A 64 -5.03 8.05 3.30
N VAL A 65 -3.92 8.07 4.03
CA VAL A 65 -3.69 9.03 5.13
C VAL A 65 -3.64 10.48 4.66
N TYR A 66 -3.31 10.72 3.38
CA TYR A 66 -3.28 12.06 2.81
C TYR A 66 -4.68 12.71 2.68
N GLY A 67 -5.75 11.90 2.70
CA GLY A 67 -7.11 12.41 2.68
C GLY A 67 -7.38 13.31 1.49
N LEU A 68 -7.87 14.53 1.75
CA LEU A 68 -8.20 15.54 0.74
C LEU A 68 -7.06 16.53 0.45
N ASN A 69 -5.81 16.18 0.70
CA ASN A 69 -4.69 17.01 0.32
C ASN A 69 -4.73 17.30 -1.18
N LYS A 70 -4.55 18.59 -1.54
CA LYS A 70 -4.62 19.06 -2.93
C LYS A 70 -3.23 19.17 -3.57
N LYS A 71 -2.18 19.31 -2.76
CA LYS A 71 -0.79 19.37 -3.25
C LYS A 71 -0.40 17.99 -3.76
N ILE A 72 0.08 17.90 -4.98
CA ILE A 72 0.64 16.69 -5.61
C ILE A 72 1.94 17.03 -6.33
N PRO A 73 2.95 16.13 -6.31
CA PRO A 73 2.97 14.84 -5.63
C PRO A 73 2.88 14.98 -4.10
N PHE A 74 2.33 13.97 -3.42
CA PHE A 74 2.27 13.91 -1.96
C PHE A 74 3.66 13.70 -1.37
N GLU A 75 4.00 14.49 -0.37
CA GLU A 75 5.25 14.40 0.36
C GLU A 75 5.02 13.81 1.76
N THR A 76 6.02 13.13 2.32
CA THR A 76 5.91 12.55 3.67
C THR A 76 5.75 13.61 4.76
N THR A 77 6.14 14.86 4.47
CA THR A 77 6.00 16.04 5.32
C THR A 77 4.65 16.72 5.25
N ASP A 78 3.79 16.35 4.30
CA ASP A 78 2.44 16.90 4.22
C ASP A 78 1.61 16.50 5.44
N SER A 79 0.73 17.42 5.94
CA SER A 79 -0.20 17.08 7.02
C SER A 79 -1.12 15.96 6.60
N VAL A 80 -1.31 14.99 7.51
CA VAL A 80 -2.18 13.83 7.36
C VAL A 80 -3.16 13.71 8.55
N ASP A 81 -3.57 14.84 9.10
CA ASP A 81 -4.39 14.90 10.31
C ASP A 81 -5.90 14.89 10.03
N HIS A 82 -6.28 14.85 8.75
CA HIS A 82 -7.67 14.84 8.31
C HIS A 82 -7.98 13.64 7.39
N PRO A 83 -7.88 12.39 7.93
CA PRO A 83 -8.26 11.19 7.18
C PRO A 83 -9.77 11.21 6.88
N ILE A 84 -10.16 10.75 5.69
CA ILE A 84 -11.56 10.75 5.23
C ILE A 84 -12.20 9.36 5.24
N SER A 85 -11.56 8.38 5.84
CA SER A 85 -12.10 7.04 6.08
C SER A 85 -11.54 6.45 7.36
N LEU A 86 -12.27 5.51 7.96
CA LEU A 86 -11.77 4.79 9.13
C LEU A 86 -10.49 4.00 8.83
N TYR A 87 -10.41 3.39 7.65
CA TYR A 87 -9.17 2.75 7.20
C TYR A 87 -7.98 3.71 7.27
N ALA A 88 -8.12 4.92 6.70
CA ALA A 88 -7.06 5.93 6.74
C ALA A 88 -6.72 6.34 8.19
N ALA A 89 -7.74 6.52 9.03
CA ALA A 89 -7.55 6.84 10.44
C ALA A 89 -6.76 5.74 11.17
N THR A 90 -7.08 4.46 10.95
CA THR A 90 -6.31 3.36 11.57
C THR A 90 -4.86 3.31 11.07
N LYS A 91 -4.60 3.62 9.80
CA LYS A 91 -3.23 3.68 9.27
C LYS A 91 -2.44 4.87 9.84
N LYS A 92 -3.07 6.03 9.97
CA LYS A 92 -2.46 7.17 10.67
C LYS A 92 -2.18 6.83 12.14
N SER A 93 -3.09 6.13 12.81
CA SER A 93 -2.87 5.66 14.18
C SER A 93 -1.66 4.73 14.27
N ASN A 94 -1.45 3.84 13.30
CA ASN A 94 -0.24 3.00 13.27
C ASN A 94 1.04 3.85 13.18
N GLU A 95 1.06 4.94 12.40
CA GLU A 95 2.20 5.85 12.34
C GLU A 95 2.49 6.49 13.71
N LEU A 96 1.44 6.96 14.41
CA LEU A 96 1.57 7.57 15.74
C LEU A 96 2.03 6.56 16.80
N MET A 97 1.47 5.34 16.78
CA MET A 97 1.86 4.26 17.68
C MET A 97 3.33 3.87 17.45
N ALA A 98 3.75 3.68 16.22
CA ALA A 98 5.13 3.34 15.88
C ALA A 98 6.11 4.45 16.28
N TYR A 99 5.75 5.72 16.06
CA TYR A 99 6.53 6.87 16.53
C TYR A 99 6.71 6.83 18.07
N THR A 100 5.62 6.64 18.80
CA THR A 100 5.63 6.58 20.27
C THR A 100 6.55 5.47 20.77
N TYR A 101 6.45 4.26 20.20
CA TYR A 101 7.28 3.11 20.55
C TYR A 101 8.75 3.33 20.21
N SER A 102 9.02 3.89 19.05
CA SER A 102 10.36 4.24 18.62
C SER A 102 11.00 5.28 19.56
N HIS A 103 10.23 6.29 19.96
CA HIS A 103 10.67 7.31 20.90
C HIS A 103 10.96 6.75 22.30
N LEU A 104 10.03 5.98 22.87
CA LEU A 104 10.13 5.47 24.23
C LEU A 104 11.15 4.34 24.36
N TYR A 105 11.13 3.38 23.43
CA TYR A 105 11.89 2.14 23.53
C TYR A 105 13.12 2.10 22.63
N LYS A 106 13.37 3.16 21.85
CA LYS A 106 14.57 3.36 21.03
C LYS A 106 14.83 2.28 19.97
N PHE A 107 13.83 1.49 19.58
CA PHE A 107 14.00 0.57 18.45
C PHE A 107 13.53 1.21 17.15
N PRO A 108 14.24 0.92 16.02
CA PRO A 108 13.92 1.52 14.74
C PRO A 108 12.58 1.06 14.18
N THR A 109 11.79 2.01 13.68
CA THR A 109 10.54 1.74 12.98
C THR A 109 10.46 2.52 11.68
N THR A 110 10.06 1.86 10.59
CA THR A 110 9.90 2.47 9.28
C THR A 110 8.51 2.19 8.74
N GLY A 111 7.72 3.24 8.57
CA GLY A 111 6.39 3.17 7.97
C GLY A 111 6.43 3.42 6.47
N LEU A 112 5.69 2.63 5.71
CA LEU A 112 5.59 2.74 4.26
C LEU A 112 4.17 3.14 3.88
N ARG A 113 3.99 4.33 3.30
CA ARG A 113 2.72 4.77 2.71
C ARG A 113 2.63 4.20 1.31
N PHE A 114 2.01 3.02 1.20
CA PHE A 114 1.78 2.36 -0.08
C PHE A 114 0.79 3.14 -0.92
N PHE A 115 1.14 3.35 -2.20
CA PHE A 115 0.21 3.82 -3.22
C PHE A 115 -0.51 2.64 -3.87
N THR A 116 -1.02 2.78 -5.11
CA THR A 116 -1.84 1.73 -5.70
C THR A 116 -0.98 0.62 -6.29
N VAL A 117 -0.80 -0.44 -5.52
CA VAL A 117 -0.06 -1.63 -5.97
C VAL A 117 -0.95 -2.52 -6.83
N TYR A 118 -0.39 -3.05 -7.93
CA TYR A 118 -1.06 -4.01 -8.80
C TYR A 118 -0.09 -5.10 -9.27
N GLY A 119 -0.62 -6.25 -9.65
CA GLY A 119 0.19 -7.37 -10.14
C GLY A 119 -0.38 -8.73 -9.73
N PRO A 120 0.32 -9.83 -10.07
CA PRO A 120 -0.01 -11.17 -9.63
C PRO A 120 -0.24 -11.27 -8.12
N TRP A 121 -1.17 -12.14 -7.72
CA TRP A 121 -1.54 -12.37 -6.32
C TRP A 121 -2.13 -11.13 -5.63
N GLY A 122 -2.51 -10.10 -6.40
CA GLY A 122 -3.17 -8.92 -5.88
C GLY A 122 -4.56 -9.23 -5.32
N ARG A 123 -5.07 -8.30 -4.52
CA ARG A 123 -6.41 -8.43 -3.92
C ARG A 123 -7.50 -8.41 -5.00
N PRO A 124 -8.48 -9.33 -4.95
CA PRO A 124 -9.52 -9.44 -5.98
C PRO A 124 -10.51 -8.26 -6.00
N ASP A 125 -10.56 -7.44 -4.94
CA ASP A 125 -11.38 -6.23 -4.85
C ASP A 125 -10.72 -4.97 -5.44
N MET A 126 -9.52 -5.10 -6.01
CA MET A 126 -8.81 -3.99 -6.66
C MET A 126 -9.15 -3.87 -8.14
N ALA A 127 -9.07 -2.64 -8.66
CA ALA A 127 -9.47 -2.28 -10.03
C ALA A 127 -8.89 -3.21 -11.11
N MET A 128 -7.60 -3.56 -11.02
CA MET A 128 -6.96 -4.45 -11.99
C MET A 128 -7.66 -5.79 -12.09
N PHE A 129 -7.99 -6.37 -10.95
CA PHE A 129 -8.65 -7.67 -10.85
C PHE A 129 -10.11 -7.58 -11.31
N LEU A 130 -10.86 -6.61 -10.74
CA LEU A 130 -12.29 -6.42 -11.05
C LEU A 130 -12.52 -6.16 -12.55
N PHE A 131 -11.68 -5.32 -13.17
CA PHE A 131 -11.83 -5.00 -14.58
C PHE A 131 -11.49 -6.20 -15.47
N THR A 132 -10.42 -6.93 -15.15
CA THR A 132 -10.02 -8.11 -15.89
C THR A 132 -11.10 -9.20 -15.82
N ASP A 133 -11.61 -9.50 -14.63
CA ASP A 133 -12.65 -10.49 -14.40
C ASP A 133 -13.95 -10.17 -15.16
N ALA A 134 -14.45 -8.93 -14.99
CA ALA A 134 -15.66 -8.49 -15.67
C ALA A 134 -15.52 -8.51 -17.19
N MET A 135 -14.39 -8.04 -17.73
CA MET A 135 -14.15 -8.05 -19.17
C MET A 135 -14.14 -9.47 -19.74
N ILE A 136 -13.48 -10.43 -19.09
CA ILE A 136 -13.43 -11.83 -19.52
C ILE A 136 -14.83 -12.46 -19.49
N LYS A 137 -15.67 -12.11 -18.51
CA LYS A 137 -17.06 -12.54 -18.41
C LYS A 137 -18.01 -11.81 -19.36
N GLY A 138 -17.54 -10.81 -20.09
CA GLY A 138 -18.37 -9.96 -20.95
C GLY A 138 -19.30 -9.00 -20.21
N GLU A 139 -19.06 -8.82 -18.92
CA GLU A 139 -19.79 -7.92 -18.01
C GLU A 139 -19.27 -6.49 -18.10
N PRO A 140 -20.09 -5.46 -17.73
CA PRO A 140 -19.65 -4.09 -17.70
C PRO A 140 -18.71 -3.84 -16.49
N ILE A 141 -17.69 -3.00 -16.69
CA ILE A 141 -16.83 -2.49 -15.61
C ILE A 141 -17.40 -1.19 -15.05
N ASN A 142 -17.38 -1.04 -13.73
CA ASN A 142 -17.77 0.20 -13.05
C ASN A 142 -16.61 1.18 -13.03
N VAL A 143 -16.79 2.32 -13.69
CA VAL A 143 -15.79 3.39 -13.84
C VAL A 143 -16.26 4.61 -13.06
N PHE A 144 -15.74 4.77 -11.84
CA PHE A 144 -16.13 5.84 -10.93
C PHE A 144 -15.56 7.20 -11.34
N ASN A 145 -16.20 8.29 -10.85
CA ASN A 145 -15.94 9.67 -11.23
C ASN A 145 -15.93 9.86 -12.76
N ASN A 146 -16.79 9.15 -13.47
CA ASN A 146 -16.87 9.18 -14.94
C ASN A 146 -15.50 8.91 -15.64
N GLY A 147 -14.57 8.26 -14.93
CA GLY A 147 -13.21 7.98 -15.42
C GLY A 147 -12.20 9.11 -15.21
N ASP A 148 -12.61 10.26 -14.67
CA ASP A 148 -11.70 11.36 -14.35
C ASP A 148 -10.96 11.08 -13.02
N MET A 149 -10.11 10.08 -13.05
CA MET A 149 -9.29 9.66 -11.92
C MET A 149 -7.86 9.41 -12.37
N LYS A 150 -6.92 9.70 -11.47
CA LYS A 150 -5.50 9.40 -11.66
C LYS A 150 -4.97 8.64 -10.45
N ARG A 151 -4.14 7.64 -10.68
CA ARG A 151 -3.51 6.85 -9.62
C ARG A 151 -2.03 6.66 -9.91
N ASP A 152 -1.24 6.66 -8.87
CA ASP A 152 0.12 6.14 -8.90
C ASP A 152 0.03 4.61 -8.84
N PHE A 153 0.03 3.98 -10.02
CA PHE A 153 0.02 2.53 -10.13
C PHE A 153 1.44 1.99 -10.13
N THR A 154 1.75 1.12 -9.19
CA THR A 154 3.08 0.52 -9.05
C THR A 154 3.01 -0.99 -9.12
N TYR A 155 3.86 -1.58 -9.96
CA TYR A 155 3.89 -3.02 -10.13
C TYR A 155 4.48 -3.72 -8.89
N ILE A 156 3.95 -4.90 -8.58
CA ILE A 156 4.26 -5.63 -7.33
C ILE A 156 5.75 -5.92 -7.15
N ASP A 157 6.49 -6.27 -8.22
CA ASP A 157 7.92 -6.58 -8.11
C ASP A 157 8.74 -5.35 -7.70
N ASP A 158 8.41 -4.16 -8.24
CA ASP A 158 9.07 -2.91 -7.84
C ASP A 158 8.78 -2.59 -6.36
N ILE A 159 7.56 -2.84 -5.90
CA ILE A 159 7.19 -2.67 -4.48
C ILE A 159 7.94 -3.66 -3.59
N ALA A 160 7.95 -4.94 -3.96
CA ALA A 160 8.63 -5.98 -3.19
C ALA A 160 10.14 -5.70 -3.08
N GLU A 161 10.78 -5.28 -4.19
CA GLU A 161 12.17 -4.87 -4.19
C GLU A 161 12.43 -3.72 -3.21
N GLY A 162 11.57 -2.68 -3.23
CA GLY A 162 11.67 -1.55 -2.29
C GLY A 162 11.56 -1.97 -0.83
N VAL A 163 10.59 -2.81 -0.50
CA VAL A 163 10.40 -3.33 0.87
C VAL A 163 11.62 -4.14 1.33
N VAL A 164 12.15 -5.03 0.48
CA VAL A 164 13.33 -5.84 0.80
C VAL A 164 14.56 -4.96 1.03
N ARG A 165 14.82 -3.97 0.16
CA ARG A 165 15.92 -3.02 0.35
C ARG A 165 15.87 -2.30 1.69
N ILE A 166 14.67 -1.86 2.10
CA ILE A 166 14.47 -1.21 3.39
C ILE A 166 14.75 -2.18 4.54
N LEU A 167 14.23 -3.41 4.47
CA LEU A 167 14.45 -4.43 5.50
C LEU A 167 15.93 -4.76 5.70
N GLU A 168 16.70 -4.84 4.61
CA GLU A 168 18.12 -5.21 4.66
C GLU A 168 19.03 -4.04 5.08
N GLN A 169 18.71 -2.81 4.70
CA GLN A 169 19.63 -1.67 4.82
C GLN A 169 19.27 -0.71 5.95
N ASP A 170 18.00 -0.55 6.29
CA ASP A 170 17.56 0.50 7.22
C ASP A 170 18.03 0.27 8.66
N VAL A 171 18.28 -0.96 9.07
CA VAL A 171 18.86 -1.26 10.39
C VAL A 171 20.20 -0.52 10.57
N GLN A 172 21.06 -0.50 9.55
CA GLN A 172 22.35 0.18 9.62
C GLN A 172 22.19 1.70 9.58
N ILE A 173 21.25 2.20 8.79
CA ILE A 173 20.97 3.63 8.67
C ILE A 173 20.36 4.15 9.98
N ARG A 174 19.30 3.51 10.47
CA ARG A 174 18.54 3.96 11.66
C ARG A 174 19.24 3.73 12.96
N SER A 175 20.09 2.70 13.08
CA SER A 175 20.87 2.48 14.31
C SER A 175 21.79 3.65 14.65
N LYS A 176 22.27 4.37 13.64
CA LYS A 176 23.15 5.55 13.78
C LYS A 176 22.39 6.87 13.78
N ALA A 177 21.16 6.91 13.30
CA ALA A 177 20.36 8.13 13.26
C ALA A 177 19.88 8.52 14.67
N PRO A 178 19.82 9.82 15.01
CA PRO A 178 19.25 10.29 16.28
C PRO A 178 17.75 9.98 16.36
N ASP A 179 17.04 10.05 15.24
CA ASP A 179 15.64 9.66 15.11
C ASP A 179 15.53 8.23 14.59
N LYS A 180 14.91 7.37 15.40
CA LYS A 180 14.69 5.96 15.09
C LYS A 180 13.43 5.71 14.26
N TYR A 181 12.63 6.73 14.03
CA TYR A 181 11.38 6.66 13.28
C TYR A 181 11.51 7.30 11.90
N LYS A 182 10.98 6.67 10.86
CA LYS A 182 10.89 7.27 9.53
C LYS A 182 9.63 6.80 8.79
N ILE A 183 9.08 7.69 7.98
CA ILE A 183 8.03 7.39 7.01
C ILE A 183 8.58 7.59 5.59
N TYR A 184 8.23 6.68 4.69
CA TYR A 184 8.46 6.83 3.25
C TYR A 184 7.16 6.64 2.47
N ASN A 185 7.03 7.37 1.38
CA ASN A 185 6.12 6.99 0.31
C ASN A 185 6.76 5.86 -0.50
N ILE A 186 5.96 4.87 -0.89
CA ILE A 186 6.38 3.82 -1.81
C ILE A 186 5.38 3.71 -2.96
N GLY A 187 5.84 4.01 -4.16
CA GLY A 187 5.03 4.17 -5.36
C GLY A 187 5.90 4.26 -6.60
N ASN A 188 5.30 4.54 -7.76
CA ASN A 188 5.99 4.64 -9.05
C ASN A 188 6.49 6.06 -9.36
N ASN A 189 6.18 7.05 -8.52
CA ASN A 189 6.47 8.46 -8.77
C ASN A 189 5.85 8.99 -10.08
N LYS A 190 4.79 8.37 -10.55
CA LYS A 190 4.06 8.75 -11.79
C LYS A 190 2.58 8.53 -11.62
N SER A 191 1.80 9.54 -11.97
CA SER A 191 0.33 9.46 -11.97
C SER A 191 -0.17 9.05 -13.35
N VAL A 192 -1.00 8.00 -13.41
CA VAL A 192 -1.59 7.45 -14.64
C VAL A 192 -3.10 7.64 -14.63
N LYS A 193 -3.69 8.06 -15.74
CA LYS A 193 -5.15 8.17 -15.87
C LYS A 193 -5.79 6.79 -15.82
N LEU A 194 -6.91 6.69 -15.12
CA LEU A 194 -7.66 5.43 -15.01
C LEU A 194 -8.08 4.87 -16.38
N LEU A 195 -8.48 5.74 -17.31
CA LEU A 195 -8.87 5.34 -18.66
C LEU A 195 -7.69 4.77 -19.47
N ASP A 196 -6.48 5.31 -19.29
CA ASP A 196 -5.27 4.79 -19.93
C ASP A 196 -4.92 3.40 -19.37
N PHE A 197 -5.08 3.21 -18.05
CA PHE A 197 -4.91 1.91 -17.41
C PHE A 197 -5.91 0.87 -17.92
N ILE A 198 -7.19 1.24 -18.06
CA ILE A 198 -8.23 0.39 -18.66
C ILE A 198 -7.87 0.05 -20.11
N GLN A 199 -7.37 1.00 -20.89
CA GLN A 199 -6.96 0.78 -22.26
C GLN A 199 -5.83 -0.25 -22.38
N GLU A 200 -4.88 -0.27 -21.44
CA GLU A 200 -3.84 -1.30 -21.44
C GLU A 200 -4.40 -2.70 -21.13
N ILE A 201 -5.41 -2.80 -20.26
CA ILE A 201 -6.13 -4.07 -20.02
C ILE A 201 -6.86 -4.52 -21.29
N GLU A 202 -7.59 -3.60 -21.94
CA GLU A 202 -8.30 -3.86 -23.22
C GLU A 202 -7.34 -4.42 -24.28
N LYS A 203 -6.16 -3.81 -24.44
CA LYS A 203 -5.13 -4.27 -25.41
C LYS A 203 -4.64 -5.68 -25.08
N ASN A 204 -4.30 -5.94 -23.82
CA ASN A 204 -3.74 -7.22 -23.42
C ASN A 204 -4.76 -8.37 -23.45
N LEU A 205 -6.04 -8.09 -23.26
CA LEU A 205 -7.11 -9.05 -23.41
C LEU A 205 -7.59 -9.19 -24.87
N ASN A 206 -7.24 -8.26 -25.76
CA ASN A 206 -7.81 -8.09 -27.10
C ASN A 206 -9.34 -7.93 -27.06
N MET A 207 -9.85 -7.16 -26.11
CA MET A 207 -11.27 -6.95 -25.87
C MET A 207 -11.55 -5.47 -25.58
N LYS A 208 -12.80 -5.03 -25.79
CA LYS A 208 -13.25 -3.69 -25.37
C LYS A 208 -14.13 -3.78 -24.14
N ALA A 209 -13.83 -2.96 -23.14
CA ALA A 209 -14.63 -2.88 -21.93
C ALA A 209 -15.97 -2.18 -22.19
N LYS A 210 -17.05 -2.80 -21.73
CA LYS A 210 -18.34 -2.12 -21.55
C LYS A 210 -18.23 -1.26 -20.27
N LYS A 211 -18.24 0.06 -20.40
CA LYS A 211 -18.00 0.95 -19.28
C LYS A 211 -19.32 1.48 -18.72
N ASN A 212 -19.58 1.21 -17.44
CA ASN A 212 -20.66 1.83 -16.68
C ASN A 212 -20.05 3.03 -15.92
N LEU A 213 -20.33 4.26 -16.41
CA LEU A 213 -19.80 5.47 -15.81
C LEU A 213 -20.65 5.86 -14.59
N LEU A 214 -19.99 6.01 -13.45
CA LEU A 214 -20.61 6.27 -12.15
C LEU A 214 -20.03 7.53 -11.50
N PRO A 215 -20.78 8.21 -10.60
CA PRO A 215 -20.24 9.30 -9.81
C PRO A 215 -19.12 8.82 -8.89
N MET A 216 -18.38 9.78 -8.32
CA MET A 216 -17.31 9.47 -7.34
C MET A 216 -17.91 8.80 -6.10
N GLN A 217 -17.21 7.81 -5.57
CA GLN A 217 -17.62 7.13 -4.33
C GLN A 217 -17.17 7.90 -3.09
N PRO A 218 -17.92 7.81 -1.97
CA PRO A 218 -17.48 8.35 -0.69
C PRO A 218 -16.13 7.78 -0.25
N GLY A 219 -15.26 8.64 0.26
CA GLY A 219 -13.92 8.26 0.72
C GLY A 219 -12.87 8.13 -0.39
N ASP A 220 -13.25 8.21 -1.68
CA ASP A 220 -12.30 8.24 -2.79
C ASP A 220 -11.77 9.66 -3.05
N VAL A 221 -10.59 9.73 -3.67
CA VAL A 221 -9.94 10.98 -4.13
C VAL A 221 -9.73 10.93 -5.65
N SER A 222 -9.75 12.09 -6.32
CA SER A 222 -9.60 12.17 -7.78
C SER A 222 -8.20 11.80 -8.25
N SER A 223 -7.16 12.14 -7.48
CA SER A 223 -5.77 11.90 -7.89
C SER A 223 -4.90 11.48 -6.72
N THR A 224 -3.99 10.52 -6.99
CA THR A 224 -2.88 10.18 -6.09
C THR A 224 -1.57 10.14 -6.87
N TRP A 225 -0.51 10.70 -6.28
CA TRP A 225 0.84 10.71 -6.84
C TRP A 225 1.86 10.80 -5.72
N ALA A 226 2.73 9.79 -5.62
CA ALA A 226 3.80 9.73 -4.63
C ALA A 226 4.99 10.60 -5.01
N ASN A 227 5.52 11.39 -4.08
CA ASN A 227 6.93 11.76 -4.12
C ASN A 227 7.71 10.64 -3.41
N VAL A 228 8.65 10.01 -4.11
CA VAL A 228 9.48 8.92 -3.58
C VAL A 228 10.97 9.30 -3.51
N ASP A 229 11.31 10.59 -3.58
CA ASP A 229 12.70 11.06 -3.64
C ASP A 229 13.50 10.65 -2.41
N ASP A 230 12.89 10.69 -1.21
CA ASP A 230 13.52 10.20 0.02
C ASP A 230 13.89 8.72 -0.09
N LEU A 231 13.00 7.89 -0.66
CA LEU A 231 13.23 6.47 -0.83
C LEU A 231 14.31 6.18 -1.89
N ILE A 232 14.32 6.96 -2.96
CA ILE A 232 15.38 6.90 -3.98
C ILE A 232 16.74 7.23 -3.34
N LYS A 233 16.80 8.33 -2.60
CA LYS A 233 18.03 8.82 -1.97
C LYS A 233 18.60 7.83 -0.95
N ASP A 234 17.74 7.31 -0.07
CA ASP A 234 18.19 6.51 1.07
C ASP A 234 18.44 5.04 0.68
N PHE A 235 17.71 4.48 -0.31
CA PHE A 235 17.75 3.06 -0.65
C PHE A 235 18.00 2.75 -2.14
N ASN A 236 18.27 3.77 -2.96
CA ASN A 236 18.43 3.60 -4.41
C ASN A 236 17.23 2.87 -5.05
N TYR A 237 16.02 3.21 -4.60
CA TYR A 237 14.77 2.64 -5.09
C TYR A 237 14.39 3.27 -6.44
N HIS A 238 14.32 2.46 -7.47
CA HIS A 238 13.95 2.91 -8.83
C HIS A 238 12.87 1.98 -9.41
N PRO A 239 11.58 2.32 -9.23
CA PRO A 239 10.51 1.55 -9.88
C PRO A 239 10.63 1.72 -11.40
N LYS A 240 10.72 0.60 -12.12
CA LYS A 240 11.05 0.59 -13.56
C LYS A 240 10.00 -0.09 -14.43
N THR A 241 9.06 -0.82 -13.84
CA THR A 241 8.07 -1.57 -14.59
C THR A 241 7.03 -0.61 -15.17
N SER A 242 6.92 -0.57 -16.49
CA SER A 242 5.89 0.22 -17.17
C SER A 242 4.49 -0.37 -16.97
N ILE A 243 3.44 0.47 -17.10
CA ILE A 243 2.04 -0.02 -17.02
C ILE A 243 1.78 -1.12 -18.03
N ASN A 244 2.25 -0.97 -19.26
CA ASN A 244 2.08 -1.99 -20.30
C ASN A 244 2.71 -3.33 -19.89
N GLU A 245 3.95 -3.31 -19.42
CA GLU A 245 4.66 -4.52 -18.98
C GLU A 245 3.96 -5.16 -17.77
N GLY A 246 3.60 -4.38 -16.75
CA GLY A 246 2.95 -4.89 -15.55
C GLY A 246 1.56 -5.47 -15.82
N VAL A 247 0.76 -4.82 -16.69
CA VAL A 247 -0.54 -5.34 -17.14
C VAL A 247 -0.37 -6.64 -17.93
N THR A 248 0.61 -6.71 -18.83
CA THR A 248 0.91 -7.92 -19.57
C THR A 248 1.26 -9.10 -18.65
N LYS A 249 2.13 -8.87 -17.66
CA LYS A 249 2.50 -9.89 -16.66
C LYS A 249 1.31 -10.34 -15.83
N PHE A 250 0.45 -9.39 -15.41
CA PHE A 250 -0.76 -9.72 -14.65
C PHE A 250 -1.74 -10.56 -15.47
N ILE A 251 -2.06 -10.17 -16.71
CA ILE A 251 -2.99 -10.90 -17.55
C ILE A 251 -2.49 -12.33 -17.85
N LYS A 252 -1.18 -12.48 -18.09
CA LYS A 252 -0.56 -13.81 -18.26
C LYS A 252 -0.75 -14.67 -17.02
N TRP A 253 -0.47 -14.11 -15.83
CA TRP A 253 -0.69 -14.79 -14.55
C TRP A 253 -2.17 -15.12 -14.32
N TYR A 254 -3.07 -14.17 -14.58
CA TYR A 254 -4.52 -14.34 -14.40
C TYR A 254 -5.04 -15.53 -15.22
N ARG A 255 -4.68 -15.58 -16.52
CA ARG A 255 -5.04 -16.69 -17.39
C ARG A 255 -4.51 -18.03 -16.90
N TRP A 256 -3.26 -18.06 -16.49
CA TRP A 256 -2.64 -19.27 -15.93
C TRP A 256 -3.35 -19.73 -14.65
N TYR A 257 -3.62 -18.80 -13.72
CA TYR A 257 -4.23 -19.11 -12.43
C TYR A 257 -5.67 -19.62 -12.57
N TYR A 258 -6.47 -18.98 -13.41
CA TYR A 258 -7.87 -19.35 -13.66
C TYR A 258 -8.04 -20.38 -14.77
N LYS A 259 -6.96 -20.83 -15.43
CA LYS A 259 -6.96 -21.82 -16.52
C LYS A 259 -7.86 -21.41 -17.72
N ILE A 260 -7.77 -20.17 -18.15
CA ILE A 260 -8.55 -19.56 -19.25
C ILE A 260 -7.64 -18.96 -20.33
#